data_254942024c279a8fa5e28002eebc281c
#
_entry.id   254942024c279a8fa5e28002eebc281c
#
_cell.length_a   1.000
_cell.length_b   1.000
_cell.length_c   1.000
_cell.angle_alpha   90.00
_cell.angle_beta   90.00
_cell.angle_gamma   90.00
#
_symmetry.space_group_name_H-M   'P 1'
#
loop_
_entity.id
_entity.type
_entity.pdbx_description
1 polymer ?
#
loop_
_entity_poly.entity_id
_entity_poly.type
_entity_poly.pdbx_seq_one_letter_code
_entity_poly.pdbx_strand_id
1 'polypeptide(L)'
;MFNQKENLKYPSLFLICFFISTVLFLNSCGRFMLKDDGVEKKSIEELSGVSSVKTNLDGLKTEIFEITQTVGSDGFLAGFFVVPEDGVSFLLSIFLGSNYNIKFYSLTDPDGTDVLSASSTPNLYEASSGNIGTAGYANVLVPQSPSFSAKAGTWTFKAYTNDRVSIALRTGSTPSAATIVVQPYITGTTWSAGDISAALSVMSGIFSANGITLTINSTITISDTQYSAVSGTFTDPTTSALVTQGSAAKVNLFFIEDYSGSWSGILGNAAGIPGSMGIANSWNGVLISLSAHASGATLKSQLLGETAAHEMGHQLGLFHTTETGGTVFDILTDTAECLNSNKDFDRNGKMSAEECEGYGGDNLMFWTAWNSSSRSAGKKQETLSNHQQHVLKYAPIAK
;
A
#
# COMPACT_ATOMS: atom_id res chain seq x y z
N MET A 1 -46.70 -16.19 23.05
CA MET A 1 -46.85 -17.45 23.80
C MET A 1 -45.50 -18.17 23.77
N PHE A 2 -44.93 -18.39 25.00
CA PHE A 2 -43.79 -19.27 25.36
C PHE A 2 -42.43 -18.98 24.65
N ASN A 3 -41.45 -18.35 25.23
CA ASN A 3 -40.67 -18.58 26.48
C ASN A 3 -40.00 -19.95 26.52
N GLN A 4 -38.66 -19.97 26.30
CA GLN A 4 -37.76 -20.67 27.21
C GLN A 4 -36.32 -20.19 27.02
N LYS A 5 -35.78 -19.70 28.15
CA LYS A 5 -34.34 -19.49 28.42
C LYS A 5 -33.77 -20.85 28.80
N GLU A 6 -32.55 -21.13 28.31
CA GLU A 6 -31.68 -22.06 29.04
C GLU A 6 -30.30 -21.47 29.26
N ASN A 7 -30.01 -21.32 30.54
CA ASN A 7 -28.70 -21.00 31.11
C ASN A 7 -27.80 -22.24 31.07
N LEU A 8 -26.58 -22.13 30.65
CA LEU A 8 -25.53 -23.07 30.97
C LEU A 8 -24.39 -22.38 31.72
N LYS A 9 -24.25 -22.83 32.97
CA LYS A 9 -23.29 -22.44 33.99
C LYS A 9 -21.88 -22.93 33.65
N TYR A 10 -20.91 -22.07 33.92
CA TYR A 10 -19.50 -22.47 34.09
C TYR A 10 -19.31 -23.20 35.43
N PRO A 11 -18.39 -24.15 35.52
CA PRO A 11 -17.67 -24.38 36.73
C PRO A 11 -16.22 -23.93 36.66
N SER A 12 -15.88 -23.15 37.62
CA SER A 12 -14.55 -22.73 38.01
C SER A 12 -13.75 -23.87 38.68
N LEU A 13 -12.45 -23.66 38.72
CA LEU A 13 -11.38 -24.27 39.54
C LEU A 13 -10.65 -25.48 38.92
N PHE A 14 -9.40 -25.28 38.54
CA PHE A 14 -8.31 -25.83 39.32
C PHE A 14 -7.01 -25.05 39.12
N LEU A 15 -6.57 -24.41 40.19
CA LEU A 15 -5.28 -23.79 40.39
C LEU A 15 -4.31 -24.90 40.80
N ILE A 16 -3.28 -25.20 40.06
CA ILE A 16 -2.11 -25.93 40.54
C ILE A 16 -0.86 -25.17 40.10
N CYS A 17 -0.24 -24.58 41.07
CA CYS A 17 1.15 -24.12 41.06
C CYS A 17 2.09 -25.29 40.81
N PHE A 18 3.00 -25.15 39.83
CA PHE A 18 4.31 -25.77 39.94
C PHE A 18 5.38 -24.76 39.57
N PHE A 19 6.14 -24.40 40.57
CA PHE A 19 7.43 -23.73 40.54
C PHE A 19 8.50 -24.68 39.99
N ILE A 20 9.57 -24.05 39.46
CA ILE A 20 10.89 -24.62 39.18
C ILE A 20 11.05 -25.17 37.75
N SER A 21 11.55 -24.37 36.84
CA SER A 21 12.87 -24.54 36.21
C SER A 21 13.25 -23.30 35.41
N THR A 22 13.77 -22.32 36.11
CA THR A 22 14.74 -21.37 35.56
C THR A 22 15.99 -22.15 35.24
N VAL A 23 16.54 -21.91 34.06
CA VAL A 23 17.92 -22.02 33.62
C VAL A 23 18.03 -22.73 32.26
N LEU A 24 18.68 -22.01 31.33
CA LEU A 24 19.23 -22.48 30.04
C LEU A 24 18.29 -22.58 28.84
N PHE A 25 17.92 -21.42 28.30
CA PHE A 25 17.95 -21.16 26.83
C PHE A 25 18.26 -19.68 26.58
N LEU A 26 19.37 -19.23 27.12
CA LEU A 26 20.05 -18.00 26.71
C LEU A 26 21.34 -18.44 26.02
N ASN A 27 21.29 -18.83 24.75
CA ASN A 27 22.46 -18.89 23.90
C ASN A 27 22.03 -19.28 22.48
N SER A 28 21.52 -18.34 21.73
CA SER A 28 21.76 -18.21 20.27
C SER A 28 21.19 -16.90 19.69
N CYS A 29 21.00 -15.85 20.52
CA CYS A 29 21.05 -14.51 19.98
C CYS A 29 22.46 -13.99 20.21
N GLY A 30 23.33 -14.17 19.23
CA GLY A 30 24.64 -13.56 19.24
C GLY A 30 24.51 -12.04 19.33
N ARG A 31 24.69 -11.53 20.53
CA ARG A 31 24.87 -10.10 20.79
C ARG A 31 26.20 -9.70 20.15
N PHE A 32 26.18 -9.34 18.88
CA PHE A 32 27.27 -8.57 18.31
C PHE A 32 27.19 -7.16 18.87
N MET A 33 27.88 -6.91 19.98
CA MET A 33 28.28 -5.59 20.39
C MET A 33 29.33 -5.15 19.36
N LEU A 34 28.92 -4.38 18.36
CA LEU A 34 29.87 -3.63 17.55
C LEU A 34 30.43 -2.52 18.45
N LYS A 35 31.68 -2.65 18.82
CA LYS A 35 32.47 -1.53 19.35
C LYS A 35 32.57 -0.48 18.25
N ASP A 36 32.35 0.74 18.62
CA ASP A 36 32.47 1.93 17.81
C ASP A 36 33.97 2.22 17.55
N ASP A 37 34.54 1.50 16.61
CA ASP A 37 35.89 1.71 16.10
C ASP A 37 35.82 1.62 14.57
N GLY A 38 35.53 2.77 13.93
CA GLY A 38 35.75 2.97 12.51
C GLY A 38 35.05 1.96 11.60
N VAL A 39 33.73 1.99 11.54
CA VAL A 39 32.94 1.10 10.67
C VAL A 39 33.23 1.43 9.22
N GLU A 40 34.14 0.66 8.58
CA GLU A 40 34.12 0.50 7.12
C GLU A 40 32.68 0.19 6.71
N LYS A 41 32.18 0.88 5.68
CA LYS A 41 30.89 0.60 5.05
C LYS A 41 30.89 -0.86 4.55
N LYS A 42 30.54 -1.81 5.40
CA LYS A 42 30.27 -3.18 4.98
C LYS A 42 29.03 -3.18 4.11
N SER A 43 29.17 -3.67 2.90
CA SER A 43 28.03 -3.86 2.02
C SER A 43 27.08 -4.89 2.65
N ILE A 44 25.79 -4.77 2.39
CA ILE A 44 24.76 -5.73 2.87
C ILE A 44 25.11 -7.19 2.49
N GLU A 45 25.91 -7.40 1.45
CA GLU A 45 26.42 -8.69 0.99
C GLU A 45 27.29 -9.45 2.02
N GLU A 46 27.89 -8.74 2.99
CA GLU A 46 28.70 -9.38 4.05
C GLU A 46 27.90 -9.88 5.26
N LEU A 47 26.58 -9.60 5.31
CA LEU A 47 25.71 -10.07 6.36
C LEU A 47 25.21 -11.47 5.99
N SER A 48 25.76 -12.49 6.63
CA SER A 48 25.42 -13.90 6.36
C SER A 48 23.91 -14.15 6.48
N GLY A 49 23.29 -14.55 5.40
CA GLY A 49 21.87 -14.91 5.32
C GLY A 49 21.03 -14.06 4.37
N VAL A 50 21.59 -13.00 3.79
CA VAL A 50 20.91 -12.21 2.77
C VAL A 50 21.38 -12.69 1.40
N SER A 51 20.55 -13.42 0.69
CA SER A 51 20.75 -13.63 -0.75
C SER A 51 20.23 -12.37 -1.44
N SER A 52 21.12 -11.42 -1.73
CA SER A 52 20.74 -10.19 -2.39
C SER A 52 20.80 -10.35 -3.90
N VAL A 53 19.65 -10.35 -4.55
CA VAL A 53 19.58 -9.93 -5.95
C VAL A 53 19.47 -8.42 -5.94
N LYS A 54 20.61 -7.75 -6.09
CA LYS A 54 20.67 -6.29 -6.17
C LYS A 54 20.17 -5.85 -7.54
N THR A 55 18.99 -5.29 -7.61
CA THR A 55 18.47 -4.66 -8.82
C THR A 55 18.49 -3.14 -8.63
N ASN A 56 19.41 -2.46 -9.30
CA ASN A 56 19.35 -1.02 -9.43
C ASN A 56 18.20 -0.70 -10.39
N LEU A 57 17.19 0.00 -9.91
CA LEU A 57 16.11 0.47 -10.75
C LEU A 57 16.58 1.68 -11.57
N ASP A 58 16.42 1.62 -12.88
CA ASP A 58 16.92 2.65 -13.82
C ASP A 58 16.63 4.09 -13.35
N GLY A 59 17.71 4.79 -12.97
CA GLY A 59 17.67 6.18 -12.54
C GLY A 59 16.99 6.45 -11.21
N LEU A 60 16.68 5.45 -10.40
CA LEU A 60 16.25 5.56 -9.01
C LEU A 60 17.45 5.34 -8.07
N LYS A 61 17.43 6.01 -6.91
CA LYS A 61 18.31 5.70 -5.78
C LYS A 61 17.69 4.64 -4.87
N THR A 62 17.09 3.63 -5.48
CA THR A 62 16.37 2.56 -4.78
C THR A 62 17.00 1.23 -5.13
N GLU A 63 17.35 0.49 -4.11
CA GLU A 63 17.91 -0.85 -4.20
C GLU A 63 16.85 -1.86 -3.75
N ILE A 64 16.73 -2.96 -4.47
CA ILE A 64 15.84 -4.06 -4.12
C ILE A 64 16.68 -5.21 -3.57
N PHE A 65 16.32 -5.65 -2.37
CA PHE A 65 16.92 -6.80 -1.72
C PHE A 65 15.87 -7.87 -1.51
N GLU A 66 16.26 -9.13 -1.62
CA GLU A 66 15.42 -10.25 -1.26
C GLU A 66 16.09 -11.05 -0.14
N ILE A 67 15.36 -11.23 0.96
CA ILE A 67 15.80 -12.07 2.07
C ILE A 67 15.12 -13.43 1.91
N THR A 68 15.92 -14.43 1.61
CA THR A 68 15.50 -15.84 1.57
C THR A 68 16.13 -16.55 2.74
N GLN A 69 15.34 -17.03 3.67
CA GLN A 69 15.81 -17.85 4.79
C GLN A 69 14.94 -19.08 4.93
N THR A 70 15.49 -20.12 5.52
CA THR A 70 14.69 -21.28 5.91
C THR A 70 13.72 -20.83 7.00
N VAL A 71 12.44 -21.06 6.77
CA VAL A 71 11.39 -20.84 7.78
C VAL A 71 11.72 -21.68 8.99
N GLY A 72 11.71 -21.09 10.17
CA GLY A 72 11.95 -21.77 11.43
C GLY A 72 10.90 -22.86 11.71
N SER A 73 11.19 -23.75 12.64
CA SER A 73 10.23 -24.79 13.07
C SER A 73 8.93 -24.20 13.64
N ASP A 74 8.93 -22.93 14.00
CA ASP A 74 7.78 -22.17 14.46
C ASP A 74 6.92 -21.58 13.32
N GLY A 75 7.29 -21.82 12.05
CA GLY A 75 6.56 -21.33 10.87
C GLY A 75 6.86 -19.88 10.48
N PHE A 76 7.86 -19.24 11.14
CA PHE A 76 8.20 -17.85 10.87
C PHE A 76 9.53 -17.70 10.14
N LEU A 77 9.59 -16.70 9.28
CA LEU A 77 10.82 -16.17 8.74
C LEU A 77 11.22 -14.94 9.57
N ALA A 78 12.43 -14.99 10.12
CA ALA A 78 13.03 -13.86 10.80
C ALA A 78 14.25 -13.38 10.02
N GLY A 79 14.43 -12.06 9.93
CA GLY A 79 15.53 -11.47 9.17
C GLY A 79 15.87 -10.07 9.67
N PHE A 80 16.90 -9.50 9.05
CA PHE A 80 17.31 -8.13 9.30
C PHE A 80 17.82 -7.50 8.01
N PHE A 81 17.86 -6.17 8.01
CA PHE A 81 18.48 -5.35 6.97
C PHE A 81 19.04 -4.08 7.60
N VAL A 82 19.92 -3.40 6.87
CA VAL A 82 20.54 -2.17 7.34
C VAL A 82 20.04 -1.00 6.51
N VAL A 83 19.53 0.02 7.18
CA VAL A 83 19.24 1.33 6.60
C VAL A 83 20.51 2.17 6.78
N PRO A 84 21.11 2.68 5.68
CA PRO A 84 22.32 3.52 5.77
C PRO A 84 21.99 4.93 6.30
N GLU A 85 23.03 5.71 6.63
CA GLU A 85 22.89 7.10 7.13
C GLU A 85 22.10 8.01 6.19
N ASP A 86 22.17 7.76 4.88
CA ASP A 86 21.39 8.45 3.87
C ASP A 86 20.10 7.72 3.47
N GLY A 87 19.62 6.81 4.30
CA GLY A 87 18.36 6.11 4.10
C GLY A 87 17.17 7.07 4.16
N VAL A 88 16.34 7.06 3.13
CA VAL A 88 15.16 7.94 3.00
C VAL A 88 13.88 7.23 3.37
N SER A 89 13.70 6.05 2.81
CA SER A 89 12.49 5.25 2.99
C SER A 89 12.73 3.79 2.60
N PHE A 90 11.87 2.91 3.07
CA PHE A 90 11.84 1.54 2.60
C PHE A 90 10.42 0.96 2.58
N LEU A 91 10.23 -0.05 1.74
CA LEU A 91 9.04 -0.89 1.68
C LEU A 91 9.45 -2.34 1.89
N LEU A 92 8.99 -2.94 2.99
CA LEU A 92 9.03 -4.39 3.17
C LEU A 92 7.80 -5.00 2.52
N SER A 93 7.99 -6.12 1.80
CA SER A 93 6.89 -6.79 1.12
C SER A 93 7.06 -8.31 1.14
N ILE A 94 5.94 -9.01 1.31
CA ILE A 94 5.83 -10.46 1.17
C ILE A 94 4.81 -10.73 0.07
N PHE A 95 5.15 -11.63 -0.84
CA PHE A 95 4.27 -12.05 -1.92
C PHE A 95 4.07 -13.54 -1.85
N LEU A 96 2.84 -14.00 -1.84
CA LEU A 96 2.49 -15.38 -2.10
C LEU A 96 1.50 -15.44 -3.25
N GLY A 97 1.73 -16.34 -4.18
CA GLY A 97 0.80 -16.58 -5.29
C GLY A 97 -0.50 -17.30 -4.89
N SER A 98 -0.86 -17.26 -3.62
CA SER A 98 -2.00 -18.00 -3.06
C SER A 98 -2.67 -17.20 -1.94
N ASN A 99 -3.94 -17.49 -1.68
CA ASN A 99 -4.78 -16.80 -0.69
C ASN A 99 -4.42 -17.12 0.79
N TYR A 100 -3.16 -17.33 1.12
CA TYR A 100 -2.75 -17.56 2.50
C TYR A 100 -2.64 -16.24 3.26
N ASN A 101 -3.06 -16.30 4.53
CA ASN A 101 -2.84 -15.21 5.48
C ASN A 101 -1.34 -15.09 5.75
N ILE A 102 -0.76 -14.02 5.23
CA ILE A 102 0.63 -13.63 5.52
C ILE A 102 0.61 -12.30 6.26
N LYS A 103 1.55 -12.12 7.16
CA LYS A 103 1.71 -10.84 7.84
C LYS A 103 3.10 -10.68 8.45
N PHE A 104 3.47 -9.45 8.71
CA PHE A 104 4.58 -9.13 9.60
C PHE A 104 4.08 -9.17 11.05
N TYR A 105 4.80 -9.86 11.91
CA TYR A 105 4.51 -9.96 13.34
C TYR A 105 5.27 -8.93 14.16
N SER A 106 6.47 -8.59 13.72
CA SER A 106 7.27 -7.53 14.31
C SER A 106 8.12 -6.86 13.25
N LEU A 107 8.38 -5.60 13.44
CA LEU A 107 9.41 -4.81 12.77
C LEU A 107 10.07 -3.96 13.84
N THR A 108 11.31 -4.27 14.18
CA THR A 108 12.03 -3.60 15.25
C THR A 108 13.03 -2.62 14.67
N ASP A 109 12.96 -1.39 15.11
CA ASP A 109 13.85 -0.32 14.68
C ASP A 109 15.25 -0.43 15.33
N PRO A 110 16.24 0.35 14.90
CA PRO A 110 17.60 0.33 15.48
C PRO A 110 17.67 0.62 16.97
N ASP A 111 16.67 1.30 17.55
CA ASP A 111 16.58 1.59 18.99
C ASP A 111 15.96 0.44 19.78
N GLY A 112 15.55 -0.65 19.12
CA GLY A 112 14.94 -1.83 19.74
C GLY A 112 13.43 -1.72 19.93
N THR A 113 12.76 -0.73 19.30
CA THR A 113 11.30 -0.56 19.36
C THR A 113 10.62 -1.39 18.30
N ASP A 114 9.66 -2.24 18.68
CA ASP A 114 8.75 -2.89 17.73
C ASP A 114 7.73 -1.88 17.22
N VAL A 115 7.91 -1.45 15.98
CA VAL A 115 7.12 -0.40 15.35
C VAL A 115 5.77 -0.89 14.78
N LEU A 116 5.51 -2.19 14.79
CA LEU A 116 4.19 -2.75 14.44
C LEU A 116 3.28 -2.89 15.65
N SER A 117 3.80 -2.76 16.86
CA SER A 117 2.97 -2.77 18.06
C SER A 117 2.11 -1.51 18.11
N ALA A 118 0.80 -1.64 18.22
CA ALA A 118 -0.16 -0.53 18.32
C ALA A 118 0.14 0.45 19.45
N SER A 119 0.90 0.02 20.47
CA SER A 119 1.33 0.87 21.58
C SER A 119 2.60 1.69 21.27
N SER A 120 3.36 1.33 20.24
CA SER A 120 4.67 1.92 19.98
C SER A 120 4.69 2.95 18.86
N THR A 121 3.77 2.87 17.90
CA THR A 121 3.75 3.80 16.77
C THR A 121 2.35 4.02 16.22
N PRO A 122 1.59 4.97 16.80
CA PRO A 122 0.29 5.35 16.24
C PRO A 122 0.38 5.95 14.82
N ASN A 123 1.60 6.15 14.30
CA ASN A 123 1.85 6.77 13.02
C ASN A 123 2.32 5.78 11.92
N LEU A 124 2.31 4.50 12.21
CA LEU A 124 2.53 3.43 11.24
C LEU A 124 1.25 2.61 11.17
N TYR A 125 0.57 2.68 10.04
CA TYR A 125 -0.64 1.90 9.84
C TYR A 125 -0.27 0.41 9.76
N GLU A 126 -0.96 -0.43 10.53
CA GLU A 126 -0.82 -1.89 10.42
C GLU A 126 -1.38 -2.41 9.09
N ALA A 127 -0.92 -1.85 7.98
CA ALA A 127 -1.34 -2.31 6.66
C ALA A 127 -0.98 -3.76 6.42
N SER A 128 0.06 -4.21 7.08
CA SER A 128 0.43 -5.61 7.11
C SER A 128 -0.57 -6.48 7.85
N SER A 129 -1.29 -5.96 8.82
CA SER A 129 -2.36 -6.71 9.47
C SER A 129 -3.67 -6.60 8.73
N GLY A 130 -3.87 -5.53 8.07
CA GLY A 130 -4.96 -5.28 7.14
C GLY A 130 -4.89 -6.11 5.94
N ASN A 131 -3.81 -6.70 5.65
CA ASN A 131 -3.84 -7.65 4.69
C ASN A 131 -4.51 -8.82 5.12
N ILE A 132 -5.32 -8.50 5.92
CA ILE A 132 -6.63 -8.67 5.79
C ILE A 132 -6.82 -9.84 4.85
N GLY A 133 -6.18 -10.85 5.24
CA GLY A 133 -6.56 -12.23 5.05
C GLY A 133 -6.93 -12.74 3.69
N THR A 134 -6.70 -12.01 2.63
CA THR A 134 -7.28 -12.49 1.39
C THR A 134 -6.31 -12.63 0.26
N ALA A 135 -5.13 -12.04 0.35
CA ALA A 135 -4.56 -11.80 -0.93
C ALA A 135 -3.12 -12.27 -1.14
N GLY A 136 -2.46 -12.88 -0.21
CA GLY A 136 -1.07 -13.30 -0.45
C GLY A 136 -0.07 -12.15 -0.62
N TYR A 137 -0.42 -10.97 -0.06
CA TYR A 137 0.42 -9.79 -0.03
C TYR A 137 0.38 -9.14 1.34
N ALA A 138 1.55 -8.86 1.91
CA ALA A 138 1.71 -8.05 3.12
C ALA A 138 2.84 -7.05 2.89
N ASN A 139 2.72 -5.85 3.48
CA ASN A 139 3.71 -4.81 3.30
C ASN A 139 3.83 -3.92 4.53
N VAL A 140 4.97 -3.24 4.67
CA VAL A 140 5.20 -2.15 5.63
C VAL A 140 6.01 -1.07 4.92
N LEU A 141 5.44 0.13 4.83
CA LEU A 141 6.11 1.32 4.28
C LEU A 141 6.64 2.19 5.43
N VAL A 142 7.89 2.61 5.33
CA VAL A 142 8.51 3.56 6.26
C VAL A 142 9.22 4.66 5.46
N PRO A 143 8.89 5.94 5.69
CA PRO A 143 7.85 6.48 6.58
C PRO A 143 6.45 6.40 5.95
N GLN A 144 5.44 6.27 6.80
CA GLN A 144 4.03 6.36 6.41
C GLN A 144 3.36 7.62 6.97
N SER A 145 4.10 8.42 7.69
CA SER A 145 3.73 9.75 8.18
C SER A 145 4.99 10.57 8.45
N PRO A 146 4.90 11.92 8.52
CA PRO A 146 6.06 12.77 8.82
C PRO A 146 6.65 12.56 10.23
N SER A 147 5.90 12.01 11.15
CA SER A 147 6.34 11.76 12.53
C SER A 147 7.15 10.48 12.69
N PHE A 148 7.33 9.72 11.61
CA PHE A 148 8.08 8.46 11.64
C PHE A 148 9.09 8.43 10.50
N SER A 149 10.33 8.00 10.75
CA SER A 149 11.41 8.02 9.76
C SER A 149 12.09 6.65 9.63
N ALA A 150 12.69 6.42 8.48
CA ALA A 150 13.58 5.28 8.25
C ALA A 150 14.94 5.54 8.95
N LYS A 151 15.01 5.27 10.26
CA LYS A 151 16.23 5.47 11.06
C LYS A 151 17.40 4.67 10.49
N ALA A 152 18.58 5.28 10.44
CA ALA A 152 19.82 4.58 10.10
C ALA A 152 20.14 3.50 11.14
N GLY A 153 20.63 2.35 10.70
CA GLY A 153 20.99 1.23 11.54
C GLY A 153 20.31 -0.07 11.16
N THR A 154 20.42 -1.07 12.03
CA THR A 154 19.90 -2.42 11.78
C THR A 154 18.43 -2.51 12.19
N TRP A 155 17.60 -2.86 11.23
CA TRP A 155 16.20 -3.22 11.40
C TRP A 155 16.04 -4.72 11.41
N THR A 156 15.21 -5.27 12.29
CA THR A 156 14.87 -6.68 12.33
C THR A 156 13.38 -6.89 12.14
N PHE A 157 13.00 -8.01 11.54
CA PHE A 157 11.59 -8.34 11.36
C PHE A 157 11.31 -9.81 11.63
N LYS A 158 10.05 -10.11 11.93
CA LYS A 158 9.49 -11.46 11.98
C LYS A 158 8.21 -11.48 11.14
N ALA A 159 8.14 -12.44 10.22
CA ALA A 159 7.02 -12.56 9.29
C ALA A 159 6.51 -14.01 9.21
N TYR A 160 5.20 -14.15 9.05
CA TYR A 160 4.61 -15.45 8.71
C TYR A 160 4.55 -15.55 7.20
N THR A 161 5.44 -16.36 6.65
CA THR A 161 5.58 -16.62 5.22
C THR A 161 6.42 -17.88 5.01
N ASN A 162 6.22 -18.54 3.90
CA ASN A 162 7.04 -19.69 3.46
C ASN A 162 7.96 -19.35 2.28
N ASP A 163 8.04 -18.08 1.91
CA ASP A 163 8.82 -17.58 0.78
C ASP A 163 9.79 -16.49 1.25
N ARG A 164 10.01 -15.50 0.43
CA ARG A 164 10.96 -14.40 0.62
C ARG A 164 10.30 -13.14 1.14
N VAL A 165 11.09 -12.30 1.77
CA VAL A 165 10.76 -10.91 2.06
C VAL A 165 11.57 -10.01 1.13
N SER A 166 10.91 -9.12 0.43
CA SER A 166 11.55 -8.14 -0.45
C SER A 166 11.60 -6.78 0.25
N ILE A 167 12.70 -6.06 0.06
CA ILE A 167 12.92 -4.73 0.61
C ILE A 167 13.26 -3.80 -0.55
N ALA A 168 12.45 -2.77 -0.73
CA ALA A 168 12.79 -1.65 -1.61
C ALA A 168 13.32 -0.52 -0.72
N LEU A 169 14.61 -0.26 -0.74
CA LEU A 169 15.29 0.75 0.09
C LEU A 169 15.73 1.92 -0.78
N ARG A 170 15.21 3.11 -0.48
CA ARG A 170 15.61 4.37 -1.11
C ARG A 170 16.64 5.09 -0.26
N THR A 171 17.69 5.61 -0.91
CA THR A 171 18.75 6.40 -0.27
C THR A 171 18.85 7.79 -0.90
N GLY A 172 19.58 8.70 -0.26
CA GLY A 172 19.89 10.04 -0.73
C GLY A 172 19.46 11.14 0.22
N SER A 173 19.18 12.33 -0.31
CA SER A 173 18.72 13.46 0.49
C SER A 173 17.22 13.41 0.77
N THR A 174 16.80 14.02 1.88
CA THR A 174 15.39 14.27 2.20
C THR A 174 14.68 14.96 1.03
N PRO A 175 13.59 14.38 0.51
CA PRO A 175 12.94 14.92 -0.68
C PRO A 175 12.12 16.18 -0.36
N SER A 176 12.42 17.28 -1.05
CA SER A 176 11.57 18.48 -1.05
C SER A 176 10.52 18.43 -2.17
N ALA A 177 10.83 17.71 -3.24
CA ALA A 177 9.96 17.44 -4.39
C ALA A 177 10.11 15.97 -4.78
N ALA A 178 9.24 15.48 -5.65
CA ALA A 178 9.35 14.14 -6.20
C ALA A 178 8.98 14.12 -7.69
N THR A 179 9.65 13.24 -8.43
CA THR A 179 9.26 12.86 -9.78
C THR A 179 8.91 11.39 -9.80
N ILE A 180 7.74 11.04 -10.29
CA ILE A 180 7.28 9.66 -10.37
C ILE A 180 7.03 9.31 -11.84
N VAL A 181 7.58 8.18 -12.27
CA VAL A 181 7.37 7.69 -13.64
C VAL A 181 6.13 6.79 -13.67
N VAL A 182 5.22 7.12 -14.56
CA VAL A 182 3.95 6.40 -14.75
C VAL A 182 3.97 5.70 -16.11
N GLN A 183 3.55 4.43 -16.12
CA GLN A 183 3.37 3.65 -17.33
C GLN A 183 1.89 3.31 -17.49
N PRO A 184 1.16 4.00 -18.38
CA PRO A 184 -0.20 3.64 -18.70
C PRO A 184 -0.24 2.43 -19.65
N TYR A 185 -1.19 1.56 -19.42
CA TYR A 185 -1.60 0.45 -20.29
C TYR A 185 -3.09 0.59 -20.59
N ILE A 186 -3.53 0.20 -21.77
CA ILE A 186 -4.94 0.13 -22.11
C ILE A 186 -5.27 -1.24 -22.68
N THR A 187 -6.38 -1.82 -22.25
CA THR A 187 -6.90 -3.11 -22.75
C THR A 187 -8.25 -2.91 -23.44
N GLY A 188 -8.72 -3.95 -24.12
CA GLY A 188 -9.98 -3.89 -24.86
C GLY A 188 -9.85 -3.19 -26.21
N THR A 189 -10.98 -2.95 -26.85
CA THR A 189 -11.05 -2.39 -28.21
C THR A 189 -11.98 -1.20 -28.36
N THR A 190 -12.74 -0.87 -27.31
CA THR A 190 -13.73 0.23 -27.35
C THR A 190 -13.05 1.60 -27.26
N TRP A 191 -11.99 1.72 -26.48
CA TRP A 191 -11.23 2.97 -26.30
C TRP A 191 -9.77 2.81 -26.68
N SER A 192 -9.16 3.92 -27.01
CA SER A 192 -7.76 4.02 -27.44
C SER A 192 -6.90 4.82 -26.44
N ALA A 193 -5.59 4.82 -26.64
CA ALA A 193 -4.66 5.67 -25.91
C ALA A 193 -5.00 7.17 -26.01
N GLY A 194 -5.59 7.60 -27.13
CA GLY A 194 -6.04 8.97 -27.33
C GLY A 194 -7.20 9.36 -26.41
N ASP A 195 -8.13 8.44 -26.14
CA ASP A 195 -9.33 8.70 -25.35
C ASP A 195 -9.01 8.92 -23.87
N ILE A 196 -7.94 8.34 -23.35
CA ILE A 196 -7.50 8.52 -21.94
C ILE A 196 -6.56 9.71 -21.74
N SER A 197 -6.10 10.36 -22.79
CA SER A 197 -5.06 11.42 -22.72
C SER A 197 -5.48 12.62 -21.85
N ALA A 198 -6.75 13.03 -21.96
CA ALA A 198 -7.29 14.11 -21.13
C ALA A 198 -7.35 13.75 -19.65
N ALA A 199 -7.69 12.50 -19.31
CA ALA A 199 -7.69 12.01 -17.94
C ALA A 199 -6.27 11.94 -17.35
N LEU A 200 -5.29 11.48 -18.12
CA LEU A 200 -3.88 11.51 -17.72
C LEU A 200 -3.38 12.94 -17.45
N SER A 201 -3.87 13.91 -18.21
CA SER A 201 -3.58 15.34 -18.00
C SER A 201 -4.21 15.85 -16.69
N VAL A 202 -5.45 15.47 -16.37
CA VAL A 202 -6.10 15.79 -15.07
C VAL A 202 -5.30 15.19 -13.92
N MET A 203 -4.97 13.90 -13.98
CA MET A 203 -4.14 13.23 -12.97
C MET A 203 -2.80 13.95 -12.76
N SER A 204 -2.11 14.29 -13.85
CA SER A 204 -0.84 15.04 -13.80
C SER A 204 -1.01 16.41 -13.15
N GLY A 205 -2.10 17.11 -13.44
CA GLY A 205 -2.44 18.40 -12.83
C GLY A 205 -2.63 18.29 -11.31
N ILE A 206 -3.33 17.25 -10.85
CA ILE A 206 -3.55 16.99 -9.41
C ILE A 206 -2.21 16.82 -8.68
N PHE A 207 -1.34 15.97 -9.18
CA PHE A 207 -0.03 15.74 -8.55
C PHE A 207 0.87 16.97 -8.63
N SER A 208 0.87 17.67 -9.76
CA SER A 208 1.67 18.91 -9.94
C SER A 208 1.25 20.02 -8.97
N ALA A 209 -0.05 20.20 -8.74
CA ALA A 209 -0.58 21.15 -7.76
C ALA A 209 -0.13 20.82 -6.33
N ASN A 210 0.29 19.58 -6.08
CA ASN A 210 0.74 19.09 -4.77
C ASN A 210 2.27 18.86 -4.72
N GLY A 211 3.04 19.47 -5.63
CA GLY A 211 4.49 19.44 -5.62
C GLY A 211 5.12 18.11 -6.04
N ILE A 212 4.38 17.30 -6.81
CA ILE A 212 4.85 16.02 -7.35
C ILE A 212 4.75 16.06 -8.87
N THR A 213 5.85 15.82 -9.56
CA THR A 213 5.90 15.79 -11.02
C THR A 213 5.68 14.37 -11.52
N LEU A 214 4.76 14.17 -12.44
CA LEU A 214 4.59 12.90 -13.12
C LEU A 214 5.30 12.91 -14.49
N THR A 215 6.12 11.90 -14.72
CA THR A 215 6.63 11.59 -16.06
C THR A 215 5.78 10.47 -16.64
N ILE A 216 4.83 10.82 -17.48
CA ILE A 216 3.89 9.86 -18.07
C ILE A 216 4.47 9.35 -19.39
N ASN A 217 4.74 8.06 -19.46
CA ASN A 217 5.21 7.41 -20.67
C ASN A 217 4.07 7.25 -21.70
N SER A 218 4.44 6.94 -22.95
CA SER A 218 3.47 6.56 -23.96
C SER A 218 2.64 5.35 -23.51
N THR A 219 1.34 5.42 -23.72
CA THR A 219 0.41 4.34 -23.37
C THR A 219 0.70 3.09 -24.21
N ILE A 220 0.77 1.95 -23.55
CA ILE A 220 0.95 0.63 -24.18
C ILE A 220 -0.43 0.00 -24.38
N THR A 221 -0.77 -0.37 -25.61
CA THR A 221 -1.99 -1.12 -25.90
C THR A 221 -1.74 -2.62 -25.75
N ILE A 222 -2.56 -3.27 -24.93
CA ILE A 222 -2.58 -4.72 -24.77
C ILE A 222 -3.78 -5.26 -25.55
N SER A 223 -3.51 -5.87 -26.71
CA SER A 223 -4.54 -6.28 -27.67
C SER A 223 -5.20 -7.63 -27.36
N ASP A 224 -4.69 -8.35 -26.36
CA ASP A 224 -5.26 -9.65 -25.98
C ASP A 224 -6.63 -9.44 -25.31
N THR A 225 -7.66 -9.97 -25.94
CA THR A 225 -9.06 -9.77 -25.54
C THR A 225 -9.42 -10.42 -24.20
N GLN A 226 -8.61 -11.36 -23.70
CA GLN A 226 -8.81 -11.93 -22.37
C GLN A 226 -8.72 -10.87 -21.24
N TYR A 227 -8.02 -9.75 -21.51
CA TYR A 227 -7.84 -8.66 -20.56
C TYR A 227 -8.84 -7.51 -20.74
N SER A 228 -9.84 -7.65 -21.61
CA SER A 228 -10.88 -6.62 -21.76
C SER A 228 -11.71 -6.46 -20.50
N ALA A 229 -12.07 -7.58 -19.84
CA ALA A 229 -12.77 -7.57 -18.59
C ALA A 229 -12.09 -8.54 -17.61
N VAL A 230 -11.59 -8.00 -16.50
CA VAL A 230 -10.85 -8.77 -15.49
C VAL A 230 -11.48 -8.64 -14.10
N SER A 231 -11.18 -9.59 -13.22
CA SER A 231 -11.54 -9.48 -11.80
C SER A 231 -10.79 -8.33 -11.13
N GLY A 232 -11.37 -7.69 -10.12
CA GLY A 232 -10.65 -6.78 -9.22
C GLY A 232 -9.74 -7.51 -8.23
N THR A 233 -9.71 -8.84 -8.23
CA THR A 233 -8.88 -9.63 -7.32
C THR A 233 -7.53 -9.93 -7.95
N PHE A 234 -6.46 -9.40 -7.38
CA PHE A 234 -5.09 -9.51 -7.93
C PHE A 234 -4.47 -10.91 -7.85
N THR A 235 -5.12 -11.85 -7.14
CA THR A 235 -4.78 -13.29 -7.17
C THR A 235 -5.57 -14.06 -8.22
N ASP A 236 -6.53 -13.44 -8.89
CA ASP A 236 -7.17 -14.04 -10.06
C ASP A 236 -6.12 -14.26 -11.16
N PRO A 237 -6.07 -15.44 -11.81
CA PRO A 237 -5.02 -15.75 -12.78
C PRO A 237 -4.93 -14.76 -13.94
N THR A 238 -6.08 -14.28 -14.46
CA THR A 238 -6.12 -13.35 -15.58
C THR A 238 -5.67 -11.97 -15.16
N THR A 239 -6.15 -11.48 -14.02
CA THR A 239 -5.75 -10.19 -13.45
C THR A 239 -4.25 -10.20 -13.08
N SER A 240 -3.79 -11.26 -12.43
CA SER A 240 -2.39 -11.45 -12.09
C SER A 240 -1.49 -11.44 -13.33
N ALA A 241 -1.88 -12.16 -14.39
CA ALA A 241 -1.15 -12.19 -15.64
C ALA A 241 -1.12 -10.82 -16.35
N LEU A 242 -2.20 -10.04 -16.27
CA LEU A 242 -2.24 -8.67 -16.78
C LEU A 242 -1.27 -7.77 -16.02
N VAL A 243 -1.42 -7.69 -14.71
CA VAL A 243 -0.67 -6.72 -13.88
C VAL A 243 0.83 -7.04 -13.84
N THR A 244 1.20 -8.31 -13.92
CA THR A 244 2.61 -8.74 -13.99
C THR A 244 3.34 -8.27 -15.27
N GLN A 245 2.62 -7.81 -16.32
CA GLN A 245 3.23 -7.17 -17.49
C GLN A 245 3.76 -5.76 -17.19
N GLY A 246 3.45 -5.23 -16.02
CA GLY A 246 3.90 -3.91 -15.57
C GLY A 246 5.41 -3.81 -15.36
N SER A 247 5.92 -2.60 -15.40
CA SER A 247 7.33 -2.28 -15.15
C SER A 247 7.64 -2.23 -13.66
N ALA A 248 8.74 -2.83 -13.23
CA ALA A 248 9.18 -2.83 -11.85
C ALA A 248 9.41 -1.41 -11.28
N ALA A 249 9.98 -0.49 -12.09
CA ALA A 249 10.46 0.82 -11.67
C ALA A 249 9.44 1.97 -11.86
N LYS A 250 8.17 1.64 -12.10
CA LYS A 250 7.15 2.63 -12.47
C LYS A 250 5.85 2.35 -11.74
N VAL A 251 5.01 3.35 -11.60
CA VAL A 251 3.60 3.14 -11.29
C VAL A 251 2.89 2.68 -12.55
N ASN A 252 2.28 1.52 -12.51
CA ASN A 252 1.61 0.91 -13.65
C ASN A 252 0.09 1.15 -13.54
N LEU A 253 -0.49 1.85 -14.52
CA LEU A 253 -1.93 2.12 -14.58
C LEU A 253 -2.53 1.30 -15.73
N PHE A 254 -3.37 0.33 -15.40
CA PHE A 254 -4.06 -0.50 -16.38
C PHE A 254 -5.49 0.01 -16.55
N PHE A 255 -5.74 0.73 -17.63
CA PHE A 255 -7.07 1.13 -18.05
C PHE A 255 -7.72 -0.06 -18.75
N ILE A 256 -8.55 -0.78 -18.00
CA ILE A 256 -9.27 -1.95 -18.50
C ILE A 256 -10.63 -1.53 -19.07
N GLU A 257 -11.16 -2.28 -20.01
CA GLU A 257 -12.47 -1.95 -20.59
C GLU A 257 -13.55 -2.03 -19.51
N ASP A 258 -13.57 -3.12 -18.72
CA ASP A 258 -14.47 -3.24 -17.56
C ASP A 258 -13.93 -4.23 -16.52
N TYR A 259 -14.57 -4.23 -15.37
CA TYR A 259 -14.43 -5.31 -14.39
C TYR A 259 -15.45 -6.41 -14.65
N SER A 260 -15.07 -7.66 -14.34
CA SER A 260 -15.93 -8.84 -14.43
C SER A 260 -16.59 -9.18 -13.09
N GLY A 261 -17.74 -9.86 -13.16
CA GLY A 261 -18.43 -10.43 -12.01
C GLY A 261 -18.89 -9.38 -10.99
N SER A 262 -18.65 -9.64 -9.71
CA SER A 262 -19.06 -8.75 -8.60
C SER A 262 -18.32 -7.42 -8.54
N TRP A 263 -17.28 -7.25 -9.35
CA TRP A 263 -16.51 -6.02 -9.43
C TRP A 263 -17.06 -5.02 -10.46
N SER A 264 -18.03 -5.42 -11.27
CA SER A 264 -18.65 -4.53 -12.27
C SER A 264 -19.19 -3.25 -11.63
N GLY A 265 -18.89 -2.11 -12.22
CA GLY A 265 -19.28 -0.78 -11.74
C GLY A 265 -18.31 -0.15 -10.74
N ILE A 266 -17.26 -0.84 -10.31
CA ILE A 266 -16.17 -0.25 -9.54
C ILE A 266 -15.34 0.66 -10.47
N LEU A 267 -14.97 1.85 -9.97
CA LEU A 267 -14.22 2.84 -10.74
C LEU A 267 -12.76 2.42 -10.91
N GLY A 268 -12.10 2.09 -9.80
CA GLY A 268 -10.70 1.68 -9.78
C GLY A 268 -10.39 0.78 -8.60
N ASN A 269 -9.20 0.18 -8.62
CA ASN A 269 -8.70 -0.64 -7.54
C ASN A 269 -7.17 -0.72 -7.62
N ALA A 270 -6.48 -0.40 -6.53
CA ALA A 270 -5.04 -0.60 -6.38
C ALA A 270 -4.72 -2.00 -5.86
N ALA A 271 -3.59 -2.56 -6.29
CA ALA A 271 -3.17 -3.89 -5.89
C ALA A 271 -2.84 -4.02 -4.39
N GLY A 272 -2.51 -2.93 -3.74
CA GLY A 272 -2.23 -2.85 -2.30
C GLY A 272 -2.03 -1.42 -1.84
N ILE A 273 -1.98 -1.21 -0.52
CA ILE A 273 -1.72 0.10 0.11
C ILE A 273 -0.54 -0.01 1.08
N PRO A 274 0.69 0.35 0.62
CA PRO A 274 1.06 0.52 -0.77
C PRO A 274 1.00 -0.77 -1.57
N GLY A 275 0.96 -0.65 -2.90
CA GLY A 275 1.25 -1.76 -3.78
C GLY A 275 2.75 -2.09 -3.79
N SER A 276 3.11 -3.20 -4.42
CA SER A 276 4.52 -3.57 -4.61
C SER A 276 5.25 -2.50 -5.43
N MET A 277 6.49 -2.22 -5.05
CA MET A 277 7.36 -1.28 -5.74
C MET A 277 8.73 -1.92 -6.00
N GLY A 278 9.29 -1.66 -7.16
CA GLY A 278 10.61 -2.18 -7.52
C GLY A 278 10.64 -3.60 -8.05
N ILE A 279 9.54 -4.31 -8.04
CA ILE A 279 9.42 -5.69 -8.52
C ILE A 279 8.19 -5.79 -9.43
N ALA A 280 8.35 -6.42 -10.60
CA ALA A 280 7.22 -6.73 -11.46
C ALA A 280 6.49 -7.97 -10.93
N ASN A 281 5.29 -7.79 -10.43
CA ASN A 281 4.41 -8.84 -9.92
C ASN A 281 2.95 -8.38 -9.96
N SER A 282 2.03 -9.24 -9.57
CA SER A 282 0.59 -8.93 -9.59
C SER A 282 0.15 -7.86 -8.60
N TRP A 283 1.03 -7.41 -7.69
CA TRP A 283 0.77 -6.36 -6.70
C TRP A 283 1.37 -5.00 -7.07
N ASN A 284 1.97 -4.90 -8.28
CA ASN A 284 2.58 -3.66 -8.77
C ASN A 284 1.73 -3.06 -9.89
N GLY A 285 0.53 -2.60 -9.56
CA GLY A 285 -0.33 -1.94 -10.52
C GLY A 285 -1.68 -1.52 -9.96
N VAL A 286 -2.35 -0.75 -10.77
CA VAL A 286 -3.67 -0.18 -10.52
C VAL A 286 -4.56 -0.55 -11.69
N LEU A 287 -5.78 -0.98 -11.42
CA LEU A 287 -6.82 -1.24 -12.42
C LEU A 287 -7.84 -0.10 -12.40
N ILE A 288 -8.23 0.40 -13.57
CA ILE A 288 -9.18 1.50 -13.74
C ILE A 288 -10.18 1.11 -14.83
N SER A 289 -11.48 1.04 -14.51
CA SER A 289 -12.54 0.69 -15.46
C SER A 289 -12.88 1.86 -16.36
N LEU A 290 -12.77 1.70 -17.66
CA LEU A 290 -13.19 2.71 -18.64
C LEU A 290 -14.71 2.78 -18.75
N SER A 291 -15.41 1.64 -18.73
CA SER A 291 -16.87 1.58 -18.84
C SER A 291 -17.56 2.30 -17.68
N ALA A 292 -17.05 2.17 -16.45
CA ALA A 292 -17.57 2.87 -15.29
C ALA A 292 -17.43 4.41 -15.37
N HIS A 293 -16.50 4.88 -16.19
CA HIS A 293 -16.28 6.30 -16.47
C HIS A 293 -16.93 6.80 -17.76
N ALA A 294 -17.63 5.93 -18.49
CA ALA A 294 -18.23 6.29 -19.77
C ALA A 294 -19.61 6.95 -19.61
N SER A 295 -19.94 7.77 -20.59
CA SER A 295 -21.29 8.26 -20.84
C SER A 295 -21.54 8.10 -22.35
N GLY A 296 -22.15 6.98 -22.72
CA GLY A 296 -22.19 6.54 -24.13
C GLY A 296 -20.76 6.24 -24.62
N ALA A 297 -20.37 6.82 -25.74
CA ALA A 297 -19.04 6.64 -26.33
C ALA A 297 -17.97 7.61 -25.77
N THR A 298 -18.31 8.47 -24.79
CA THR A 298 -17.39 9.49 -24.27
C THR A 298 -16.98 9.18 -22.85
N LEU A 299 -15.68 9.27 -22.56
CA LEU A 299 -15.14 9.14 -21.22
C LEU A 299 -15.28 10.47 -20.44
N LYS A 300 -15.68 10.39 -19.18
CA LYS A 300 -15.70 11.50 -18.22
C LYS A 300 -14.28 11.77 -17.73
N SER A 301 -13.49 12.49 -18.50
CA SER A 301 -12.05 12.64 -18.30
C SER A 301 -11.68 13.19 -16.92
N GLN A 302 -12.50 14.09 -16.34
CA GLN A 302 -12.26 14.63 -14.99
C GLN A 302 -12.37 13.51 -13.94
N LEU A 303 -13.48 12.75 -13.94
CA LEU A 303 -13.68 11.64 -13.01
C LEU A 303 -12.63 10.54 -13.22
N LEU A 304 -12.35 10.17 -14.46
CA LEU A 304 -11.35 9.16 -14.80
C LEU A 304 -9.94 9.56 -14.31
N GLY A 305 -9.59 10.84 -14.45
CA GLY A 305 -8.30 11.36 -13.99
C GLY A 305 -8.20 11.42 -12.46
N GLU A 306 -9.28 11.80 -11.76
CA GLU A 306 -9.35 11.77 -10.31
C GLU A 306 -9.26 10.32 -9.80
N THR A 307 -9.96 9.37 -10.41
CA THR A 307 -9.86 7.94 -10.05
C THR A 307 -8.44 7.42 -10.27
N ALA A 308 -7.82 7.73 -11.40
CA ALA A 308 -6.44 7.32 -11.66
C ALA A 308 -5.46 7.90 -10.62
N ALA A 309 -5.66 9.15 -10.20
CA ALA A 309 -4.86 9.78 -9.16
C ALA A 309 -5.11 9.14 -7.77
N HIS A 310 -6.36 8.84 -7.44
CA HIS A 310 -6.76 8.20 -6.19
C HIS A 310 -6.11 6.81 -6.05
N GLU A 311 -6.29 5.96 -7.05
CA GLU A 311 -5.71 4.61 -7.03
C GLU A 311 -4.18 4.62 -7.06
N MET A 312 -3.58 5.60 -7.76
CA MET A 312 -2.15 5.83 -7.68
C MET A 312 -1.73 6.26 -6.27
N GLY A 313 -2.54 7.02 -5.56
CA GLY A 313 -2.34 7.37 -4.15
C GLY A 313 -2.26 6.11 -3.27
N HIS A 314 -3.19 5.16 -3.45
CA HIS A 314 -3.15 3.87 -2.78
C HIS A 314 -1.89 3.07 -3.12
N GLN A 315 -1.56 2.96 -4.39
CA GLN A 315 -0.34 2.26 -4.84
C GLN A 315 0.93 2.82 -4.18
N LEU A 316 0.94 4.11 -3.83
CA LEU A 316 2.06 4.80 -3.19
C LEU A 316 1.96 4.87 -1.65
N GLY A 317 0.89 4.36 -1.05
CA GLY A 317 0.76 4.19 0.40
C GLY A 317 -0.24 5.09 1.11
N LEU A 318 -1.10 5.82 0.39
CA LEU A 318 -2.16 6.61 1.00
C LEU A 318 -3.40 5.75 1.27
N PHE A 319 -3.95 5.86 2.47
CA PHE A 319 -5.23 5.28 2.85
C PHE A 319 -6.37 6.28 2.64
N HIS A 320 -7.61 5.80 2.68
CA HIS A 320 -8.74 6.70 2.69
C HIS A 320 -8.71 7.60 3.92
N THR A 321 -8.93 8.91 3.74
CA THR A 321 -9.05 9.86 4.85
C THR A 321 -10.24 9.54 5.75
N THR A 322 -11.30 9.00 5.15
CA THR A 322 -12.48 8.48 5.83
C THR A 322 -12.98 7.26 5.07
N GLU A 323 -13.16 6.15 5.75
CA GLU A 323 -13.77 4.94 5.20
C GLU A 323 -15.29 5.04 5.12
N THR A 324 -15.90 4.14 4.35
CA THR A 324 -17.34 4.16 4.01
C THR A 324 -18.25 4.33 5.21
N GLY A 325 -17.90 3.76 6.38
CA GLY A 325 -18.70 3.84 7.60
C GLY A 325 -18.46 5.08 8.45
N GLY A 326 -17.52 5.96 8.12
CA GLY A 326 -17.17 7.15 8.91
C GLY A 326 -16.71 6.86 10.35
N THR A 327 -16.06 5.72 10.55
CA THR A 327 -15.53 5.29 11.86
C THR A 327 -14.07 4.86 11.79
N VAL A 328 -13.52 4.73 10.59
CA VAL A 328 -12.13 4.38 10.33
C VAL A 328 -11.52 5.46 9.45
N PHE A 329 -10.34 5.91 9.82
CA PHE A 329 -9.62 7.03 9.19
C PHE A 329 -8.19 6.63 8.92
N ASP A 330 -7.49 7.40 8.07
CA ASP A 330 -6.05 7.25 7.92
C ASP A 330 -5.31 7.64 9.23
N ILE A 331 -4.00 7.41 9.26
CA ILE A 331 -3.17 7.73 10.44
C ILE A 331 -2.61 9.16 10.39
N LEU A 332 -2.94 9.92 9.35
CA LEU A 332 -2.36 11.24 9.14
C LEU A 332 -3.13 12.29 9.97
N THR A 333 -2.39 13.13 10.68
CA THR A 333 -2.98 14.06 11.65
C THR A 333 -3.45 15.38 11.04
N ASP A 334 -3.24 15.57 9.74
CA ASP A 334 -3.66 16.78 9.01
C ASP A 334 -4.74 16.52 7.95
N THR A 335 -5.25 15.31 7.88
CA THR A 335 -6.43 14.95 7.08
C THR A 335 -7.70 15.15 7.89
N ALA A 336 -8.78 15.59 7.22
CA ALA A 336 -10.05 15.79 7.89
C ALA A 336 -10.78 14.45 8.04
N GLU A 337 -11.36 14.24 9.23
CA GLU A 337 -12.17 13.09 9.58
C GLU A 337 -13.67 13.41 9.45
N CYS A 338 -14.39 12.63 8.63
CA CYS A 338 -15.83 12.77 8.50
C CYS A 338 -16.56 11.71 9.35
N LEU A 339 -16.82 12.06 10.60
CA LEU A 339 -17.44 11.17 11.58
C LEU A 339 -18.92 10.92 11.27
N ASN A 340 -19.33 9.65 11.17
CA ASN A 340 -20.71 9.26 10.86
C ASN A 340 -21.72 9.77 11.89
N SER A 341 -21.38 9.78 13.17
CA SER A 341 -22.24 10.28 14.25
C SER A 341 -22.70 11.72 14.04
N ASN A 342 -21.98 12.48 13.21
CA ASN A 342 -22.23 13.91 12.99
C ASN A 342 -22.65 14.23 11.56
N LYS A 343 -22.41 13.33 10.60
CA LYS A 343 -22.48 13.64 9.18
C LYS A 343 -23.32 12.67 8.34
N ASP A 344 -23.63 11.49 8.84
CA ASP A 344 -24.57 10.57 8.17
C ASP A 344 -26.00 11.13 8.28
N PHE A 345 -26.33 12.10 7.42
CA PHE A 345 -27.60 12.82 7.49
C PHE A 345 -28.77 11.98 6.97
N ASP A 346 -28.55 11.12 6.01
CA ASP A 346 -29.58 10.22 5.47
C ASP A 346 -29.69 8.90 6.25
N ARG A 347 -28.77 8.66 7.20
CA ARG A 347 -28.74 7.50 8.11
C ARG A 347 -28.64 6.16 7.39
N ASN A 348 -27.96 6.13 6.26
CA ASN A 348 -27.74 4.90 5.50
C ASN A 348 -26.50 4.13 5.96
N GLY A 349 -25.75 4.65 6.92
CA GLY A 349 -24.51 4.06 7.44
C GLY A 349 -23.29 4.21 6.51
N LYS A 350 -23.39 5.06 5.50
CA LYS A 350 -22.31 5.32 4.53
C LYS A 350 -22.08 6.82 4.40
N MET A 351 -20.83 7.21 4.41
CA MET A 351 -20.42 8.61 4.27
C MET A 351 -20.29 8.97 2.79
N SER A 352 -21.18 9.79 2.27
CA SER A 352 -21.03 10.35 0.92
C SER A 352 -20.07 11.56 0.93
N ALA A 353 -19.51 11.90 -0.23
CA ALA A 353 -18.68 13.10 -0.37
C ALA A 353 -19.49 14.38 -0.07
N GLU A 354 -20.79 14.37 -0.39
CA GLU A 354 -21.74 15.46 -0.13
C GLU A 354 -21.94 15.69 1.37
N GLU A 355 -22.10 14.64 2.15
CA GLU A 355 -22.23 14.71 3.60
C GLU A 355 -20.95 15.19 4.27
N CYS A 356 -19.82 14.88 3.64
CA CYS A 356 -18.49 15.25 4.10
C CYS A 356 -17.95 16.55 3.48
N GLU A 357 -18.80 17.37 2.86
CA GLU A 357 -18.38 18.68 2.36
C GLU A 357 -17.82 19.53 3.50
N GLY A 358 -16.60 20.05 3.32
CA GLY A 358 -15.85 20.76 4.36
C GLY A 358 -15.21 19.85 5.44
N TYR A 359 -15.37 18.53 5.32
CA TYR A 359 -14.80 17.53 6.20
C TYR A 359 -14.03 16.44 5.40
N GLY A 360 -13.35 16.86 4.36
CA GLY A 360 -12.51 16.00 3.54
C GLY A 360 -13.19 15.34 2.34
N GLY A 361 -14.47 15.65 2.05
CA GLY A 361 -15.15 15.11 0.85
C GLY A 361 -14.50 15.54 -0.47
N ASP A 362 -13.71 16.62 -0.48
CA ASP A 362 -12.90 17.11 -1.59
C ASP A 362 -11.46 16.57 -1.61
N ASN A 363 -11.06 15.81 -0.57
CA ASN A 363 -9.74 15.17 -0.56
C ASN A 363 -9.67 14.09 -1.62
N LEU A 364 -8.54 14.00 -2.32
CA LEU A 364 -8.30 12.98 -3.34
C LEU A 364 -8.53 11.56 -2.80
N MET A 365 -8.15 11.32 -1.55
CA MET A 365 -8.24 10.01 -0.90
C MET A 365 -9.53 9.80 -0.09
N PHE A 366 -10.60 10.56 -0.35
CA PHE A 366 -11.90 10.24 0.21
C PHE A 366 -12.46 8.95 -0.46
N TRP A 367 -13.04 8.04 0.33
CA TRP A 367 -13.39 6.67 -0.11
C TRP A 367 -14.32 6.58 -1.33
N THR A 368 -15.09 7.64 -1.63
CA THR A 368 -16.05 7.65 -2.75
C THR A 368 -16.05 8.97 -3.49
N ALA A 369 -16.38 8.92 -4.77
CA ALA A 369 -16.47 10.10 -5.62
C ALA A 369 -17.73 10.94 -5.33
N TRP A 370 -17.65 12.26 -5.60
CA TRP A 370 -18.83 13.13 -5.68
C TRP A 370 -19.85 12.57 -6.67
N ASN A 371 -21.14 12.69 -6.36
CA ASN A 371 -22.21 12.31 -7.26
C ASN A 371 -22.24 13.19 -8.53
N SER A 372 -23.01 12.76 -9.52
CA SER A 372 -23.06 13.46 -10.82
C SER A 372 -23.58 14.90 -10.72
N SER A 373 -24.48 15.19 -9.78
CA SER A 373 -25.02 16.55 -9.60
C SER A 373 -23.98 17.49 -9.02
N SER A 374 -23.26 17.06 -7.98
CA SER A 374 -22.16 17.81 -7.35
C SER A 374 -21.02 18.06 -8.34
N ARG A 375 -20.66 17.06 -9.14
CA ARG A 375 -19.68 17.21 -10.22
C ARG A 375 -20.11 18.18 -11.30
N SER A 376 -21.40 18.16 -11.66
CA SER A 376 -21.97 19.15 -12.61
C SER A 376 -21.94 20.56 -12.04
N ALA A 377 -21.97 20.72 -10.71
CA ALA A 377 -21.77 21.99 -10.02
C ALA A 377 -20.29 22.37 -9.80
N GLY A 378 -19.36 21.59 -10.38
CA GLY A 378 -17.92 21.87 -10.35
C GLY A 378 -17.15 21.26 -9.18
N LYS A 379 -17.77 20.39 -8.36
CA LYS A 379 -17.08 19.71 -7.27
C LYS A 379 -16.06 18.70 -7.81
N LYS A 380 -14.88 18.66 -7.19
CA LYS A 380 -13.74 17.84 -7.57
C LYS A 380 -13.05 17.26 -6.33
N GLN A 381 -12.31 16.17 -6.52
CA GLN A 381 -11.46 15.56 -5.50
C GLN A 381 -10.00 15.62 -5.96
N GLU A 382 -9.36 16.74 -5.66
CA GLU A 382 -8.03 17.06 -6.16
C GLU A 382 -7.07 17.49 -5.04
N THR A 383 -7.55 17.59 -3.78
CA THR A 383 -6.74 18.09 -2.67
C THR A 383 -5.96 16.97 -1.98
N LEU A 384 -4.73 17.26 -1.59
CA LEU A 384 -3.89 16.42 -0.75
C LEU A 384 -3.35 17.23 0.42
N SER A 385 -3.38 16.66 1.62
CA SER A 385 -2.76 17.27 2.79
C SER A 385 -1.23 17.28 2.68
N ASN A 386 -0.56 18.06 3.54
CA ASN A 386 0.91 18.06 3.57
C ASN A 386 1.48 16.71 3.96
N HIS A 387 0.83 15.98 4.88
CA HIS A 387 1.26 14.64 5.28
C HIS A 387 1.04 13.61 4.16
N GLN A 388 -0.05 13.70 3.41
CA GLN A 388 -0.25 12.88 2.22
C GLN A 388 0.84 13.14 1.16
N GLN A 389 1.17 14.41 0.90
CA GLN A 389 2.28 14.78 0.02
C GLN A 389 3.62 14.24 0.52
N HIS A 390 3.85 14.23 1.84
CA HIS A 390 5.05 13.63 2.44
C HIS A 390 5.15 12.15 2.10
N VAL A 391 4.12 11.36 2.35
CA VAL A 391 4.10 9.91 2.02
C VAL A 391 4.45 9.68 0.56
N LEU A 392 3.82 10.42 -0.36
CA LEU A 392 4.05 10.30 -1.79
C LEU A 392 5.49 10.66 -2.19
N LYS A 393 6.06 11.72 -1.62
CA LYS A 393 7.44 12.16 -1.89
C LYS A 393 8.48 11.16 -1.39
N TYR A 394 8.15 10.41 -0.33
CA TYR A 394 9.02 9.40 0.27
C TYR A 394 8.82 8.00 -0.33
N ALA A 395 7.88 7.81 -1.25
CA ALA A 395 7.70 6.51 -1.90
C ALA A 395 9.02 6.00 -2.49
N PRO A 396 9.38 4.70 -2.31
CA PRO A 396 10.66 4.17 -2.78
C PRO A 396 10.93 4.35 -4.26
N ILE A 397 9.90 4.41 -5.11
CA ILE A 397 10.02 4.62 -6.56
C ILE A 397 9.98 6.10 -6.99
N ALA A 398 9.92 7.05 -6.06
CA ALA A 398 10.02 8.48 -6.35
C ALA A 398 11.50 8.91 -6.49
N LYS A 399 11.75 9.86 -7.46
CA LYS A 399 13.09 10.45 -7.71
C LYS A 399 13.20 11.79 -7.04
#